data_e02aaece41c9e75475f1c277254df585
#
_entry.id   e02aaece41c9e75475f1c277254df585
#
_cell.length_a   1.000
_cell.length_b   1.000
_cell.length_c   1.000
_cell.angle_alpha   90.00
_cell.angle_beta   90.00
_cell.angle_gamma   90.00
#
_symmetry.space_group_name_H-M   'P 1'
#
loop_
_entity.id
_entity.type
_entity.pdbx_description
1 polymer ?
#
loop_
_entity_poly.entity_id
_entity_poly.type
_entity_poly.pdbx_seq_one_letter_code
_entity_poly.pdbx_strand_id
1 'polypeptide(L)'
;MNILVTGAKGMVGTALCNNLKNIRDGKNKTRPALNIKEIFEYDLNSTPAELDEYCQKADFVFNLAGVNRPENPEDFMKGNFGFANDLLNCLKKHNNKATIMLSSSIQATLAGRFGNSEYGRSKKAGEELFFQYAQETGAKVAVYRFVNLMGHSRPKYNSAVSTFCWAVANDEPFTVNDRSTELELLYIDDLVEGMFDLLEGKEQHCEFDGVETVLKADGRYCCVPVTHKVTLGEIVDLLQEFKAQPTTLMMPKMPDGSFAKKLYSLYLTYLPTDKFKYALKMNVDNRGSFTELVHTADCGQVSINISRPGITKGQHWHNSKWELFIVVAGHGLIQERNINTGETVEFEVSGDKIEAVHMIPGWTHNIINLSETENLVTVMTCNEIFDPNHPDTFFEPV
;
A
#
# COMPACT_ATOMS: atom_id res chain seq x y z
N MET A 1 21.79 8.74 -15.80
CA MET A 1 21.51 10.14 -15.37
C MET A 1 21.90 10.31 -13.91
N ASN A 2 22.30 11.52 -13.53
CA ASN A 2 22.57 11.94 -12.16
C ASN A 2 21.34 12.71 -11.66
N ILE A 3 20.82 12.36 -10.51
CA ILE A 3 19.56 12.90 -9.98
C ILE A 3 19.85 13.63 -8.67
N LEU A 4 19.48 14.91 -8.60
CA LEU A 4 19.50 15.67 -7.35
C LEU A 4 18.10 15.59 -6.71
N VAL A 5 18.04 15.19 -5.46
CA VAL A 5 16.81 15.18 -4.64
C VAL A 5 17.02 16.13 -3.45
N THR A 6 16.33 17.26 -3.41
CA THR A 6 16.31 18.14 -2.25
C THR A 6 15.16 17.75 -1.31
N GLY A 7 15.35 17.93 0.01
CA GLY A 7 14.41 17.38 0.99
C GLY A 7 14.45 15.85 1.05
N ALA A 8 15.61 15.27 0.81
CA ALA A 8 15.85 13.84 0.64
C ALA A 8 15.47 12.99 1.87
N LYS A 9 15.52 13.57 3.07
CA LYS A 9 15.17 12.92 4.34
C LYS A 9 13.70 13.12 4.75
N GLY A 10 12.93 13.88 3.99
CA GLY A 10 11.48 13.99 4.15
C GLY A 10 10.76 12.70 3.72
N MET A 11 9.44 12.61 4.01
CA MET A 11 8.62 11.45 3.65
C MET A 11 8.74 11.09 2.15
N VAL A 12 8.52 12.06 1.28
CA VAL A 12 8.59 11.86 -0.18
C VAL A 12 10.03 11.61 -0.64
N GLY A 13 10.98 12.41 -0.14
CA GLY A 13 12.41 12.27 -0.48
C GLY A 13 12.97 10.90 -0.13
N THR A 14 12.68 10.40 1.06
CA THR A 14 13.12 9.06 1.51
C THR A 14 12.53 7.96 0.63
N ALA A 15 11.22 8.02 0.34
CA ALA A 15 10.58 7.04 -0.53
C ALA A 15 11.18 7.07 -1.96
N LEU A 16 11.33 8.26 -2.53
CA LEU A 16 11.91 8.43 -3.85
C LEU A 16 13.37 7.93 -3.90
N CYS A 17 14.24 8.39 -2.98
CA CYS A 17 15.65 7.98 -2.95
C CYS A 17 15.82 6.47 -2.83
N ASN A 18 15.03 5.81 -1.97
CA ASN A 18 15.07 4.36 -1.82
C ASN A 18 14.67 3.63 -3.12
N ASN A 19 13.63 4.10 -3.79
CA ASN A 19 13.16 3.52 -5.05
C ASN A 19 14.15 3.78 -6.21
N LEU A 20 14.74 4.98 -6.30
CA LEU A 20 15.81 5.28 -7.26
C LEU A 20 17.03 4.37 -7.04
N LYS A 21 17.44 4.14 -5.79
CA LYS A 21 18.52 3.20 -5.45
C LYS A 21 18.19 1.77 -5.87
N ASN A 22 16.95 1.33 -5.67
CA ASN A 22 16.50 0.00 -6.09
C ASN A 22 16.58 -0.18 -7.62
N ILE A 23 16.28 0.85 -8.40
CA ILE A 23 16.44 0.83 -9.86
C ILE A 23 17.93 0.80 -10.20
N ARG A 24 18.74 1.71 -9.66
CA ARG A 24 20.19 1.79 -9.89
C ARG A 24 20.91 0.48 -9.60
N ASP A 25 20.55 -0.17 -8.50
CA ASP A 25 21.18 -1.39 -8.02
C ASP A 25 20.59 -2.66 -8.68
N GLY A 26 19.66 -2.52 -9.64
CA GLY A 26 19.06 -3.61 -10.41
C GLY A 26 18.09 -4.49 -9.60
N LYS A 27 17.66 -4.04 -8.40
CA LYS A 27 16.65 -4.71 -7.57
C LYS A 27 15.24 -4.49 -8.15
N ASN A 28 14.94 -3.28 -8.59
CA ASN A 28 13.71 -2.97 -9.32
C ASN A 28 14.01 -3.00 -10.83
N LYS A 29 13.31 -3.88 -11.57
CA LYS A 29 13.45 -4.07 -13.01
C LYS A 29 12.23 -3.58 -13.80
N THR A 30 11.28 -2.93 -13.16
CA THR A 30 10.03 -2.47 -13.81
C THR A 30 10.25 -1.24 -14.70
N ARG A 31 11.38 -0.55 -14.54
CA ARG A 31 11.75 0.66 -15.27
C ARG A 31 13.09 0.48 -16.03
N PRO A 32 13.17 -0.43 -17.02
CA PRO A 32 14.45 -0.78 -17.67
C PRO A 32 15.06 0.37 -18.49
N ALA A 33 14.29 1.39 -18.86
CA ALA A 33 14.76 2.56 -19.58
C ALA A 33 15.52 3.55 -18.67
N LEU A 34 15.31 3.51 -17.35
CA LEU A 34 15.96 4.42 -16.40
C LEU A 34 17.38 3.95 -16.07
N ASN A 35 18.36 4.65 -16.63
CA ASN A 35 19.78 4.43 -16.32
C ASN A 35 20.26 5.46 -15.30
N ILE A 36 20.11 5.16 -14.02
CA ILE A 36 20.50 5.99 -12.88
C ILE A 36 21.97 5.72 -12.56
N LYS A 37 22.81 6.77 -12.52
CA LYS A 37 24.23 6.68 -12.16
C LYS A 37 24.47 7.10 -10.71
N GLU A 38 24.10 8.34 -10.38
CA GLU A 38 24.28 8.92 -9.06
C GLU A 38 22.99 9.55 -8.56
N ILE A 39 22.79 9.53 -7.25
CA ILE A 39 21.68 10.15 -6.54
C ILE A 39 22.29 11.07 -5.50
N PHE A 40 22.15 12.38 -5.71
CA PHE A 40 22.60 13.41 -4.78
C PHE A 40 21.48 13.75 -3.82
N GLU A 41 21.66 13.39 -2.55
CA GLU A 41 20.69 13.62 -1.48
C GLU A 41 21.03 14.91 -0.74
N TYR A 42 20.24 15.96 -0.95
CA TYR A 42 20.41 17.25 -0.28
C TYR A 42 19.31 17.48 0.75
N ASP A 43 19.69 17.83 1.98
CA ASP A 43 18.74 18.09 3.08
C ASP A 43 19.33 19.11 4.07
N LEU A 44 18.63 19.39 5.18
CA LEU A 44 18.96 20.41 6.19
C LEU A 44 20.39 20.35 6.73
N ASN A 45 21.02 19.19 6.74
CA ASN A 45 22.39 19.00 7.21
C ASN A 45 23.43 19.12 6.08
N SER A 46 22.99 19.33 4.84
CA SER A 46 23.89 19.53 3.69
C SER A 46 24.40 20.96 3.63
N THR A 47 25.55 21.12 3.01
CA THR A 47 26.25 22.41 2.92
C THR A 47 25.94 23.13 1.60
N PRO A 48 26.10 24.47 1.52
CA PRO A 48 26.01 25.20 0.24
C PRO A 48 27.04 24.72 -0.82
N ALA A 49 28.17 24.21 -0.40
CA ALA A 49 29.19 23.67 -1.31
C ALA A 49 28.72 22.36 -1.97
N GLU A 50 28.02 21.50 -1.22
CA GLU A 50 27.40 20.29 -1.77
C GLU A 50 26.28 20.66 -2.76
N LEU A 51 25.47 21.67 -2.47
CA LEU A 51 24.45 22.14 -3.42
C LEU A 51 25.10 22.61 -4.73
N ASP A 52 26.17 23.38 -4.62
CA ASP A 52 26.91 23.89 -5.78
C ASP A 52 27.47 22.75 -6.65
N GLU A 53 28.09 21.75 -6.03
CA GLU A 53 28.61 20.56 -6.71
C GLU A 53 27.48 19.74 -7.37
N TYR A 54 26.37 19.52 -6.65
CA TYR A 54 25.25 18.73 -7.15
C TYR A 54 24.54 19.43 -8.31
N CYS A 55 24.34 20.75 -8.21
CA CYS A 55 23.78 21.56 -9.30
C CYS A 55 24.65 21.56 -10.56
N GLN A 56 25.98 21.42 -10.42
CA GLN A 56 26.88 21.29 -11.56
C GLN A 56 26.71 19.95 -12.29
N LYS A 57 26.41 18.87 -11.56
CA LYS A 57 26.44 17.49 -12.08
C LYS A 57 25.08 16.90 -12.41
N ALA A 58 23.98 17.47 -11.88
CA ALA A 58 22.64 16.92 -12.02
C ALA A 58 22.12 16.98 -13.46
N ASP A 59 21.57 15.87 -13.94
CA ASP A 59 20.81 15.78 -15.17
C ASP A 59 19.30 16.02 -14.92
N PHE A 60 18.85 15.76 -13.68
CA PHE A 60 17.48 15.93 -13.22
C PHE A 60 17.43 16.38 -11.76
N VAL A 61 16.46 17.23 -11.41
CA VAL A 61 16.29 17.74 -10.04
C VAL A 61 14.86 17.49 -9.56
N PHE A 62 14.73 16.77 -8.44
CA PHE A 62 13.49 16.74 -7.66
C PHE A 62 13.58 17.74 -6.52
N ASN A 63 12.91 18.88 -6.65
CA ASN A 63 12.85 19.87 -5.57
C ASN A 63 11.66 19.55 -4.64
N LEU A 64 11.94 18.74 -3.62
CA LEU A 64 10.98 18.32 -2.59
C LEU A 64 11.16 19.08 -1.27
N ALA A 65 12.25 19.84 -1.14
CA ALA A 65 12.51 20.66 0.04
C ALA A 65 11.40 21.69 0.23
N GLY A 66 10.94 21.84 1.46
CA GLY A 66 9.94 22.82 1.79
C GLY A 66 9.55 22.78 3.27
N VAL A 67 9.05 23.88 3.77
CA VAL A 67 8.57 24.05 5.15
C VAL A 67 7.05 23.95 5.16
N ASN A 68 6.51 23.03 5.98
CA ASN A 68 5.07 22.76 6.05
C ASN A 68 4.41 23.25 7.35
N ARG A 69 5.16 23.33 8.45
CA ARG A 69 4.68 23.76 9.78
C ARG A 69 5.79 24.47 10.55
N PRO A 70 6.14 25.68 10.15
CA PRO A 70 7.09 26.49 10.90
C PRO A 70 6.44 27.02 12.19
N GLU A 71 7.28 27.39 13.14
CA GLU A 71 6.84 28.11 14.35
C GLU A 71 6.37 29.53 14.00
N ASN A 72 7.04 30.18 13.04
CA ASN A 72 6.69 31.50 12.56
C ASN A 72 6.19 31.49 11.13
N PRO A 73 5.06 32.15 10.80
CA PRO A 73 4.52 32.21 9.43
C PRO A 73 5.51 32.74 8.37
N GLU A 74 6.42 33.63 8.74
CA GLU A 74 7.45 34.18 7.86
C GLU A 74 8.41 33.11 7.32
N ASP A 75 8.62 32.04 8.08
CA ASP A 75 9.49 30.93 7.68
C ASP A 75 8.92 30.13 6.50
N PHE A 76 7.61 30.24 6.21
CA PHE A 76 7.06 29.67 4.97
C PHE A 76 7.72 30.31 3.73
N MET A 77 7.80 31.62 3.69
CA MET A 77 8.42 32.32 2.55
C MET A 77 9.92 32.02 2.47
N LYS A 78 10.62 32.07 3.60
CA LYS A 78 12.07 31.81 3.66
C LYS A 78 12.38 30.38 3.22
N GLY A 79 11.65 29.37 3.73
CA GLY A 79 11.91 27.96 3.47
C GLY A 79 11.42 27.49 2.11
N ASN A 80 10.28 28.00 1.61
CA ASN A 80 9.71 27.54 0.33
C ASN A 80 10.20 28.39 -0.87
N PHE A 81 10.24 29.72 -0.72
CA PHE A 81 10.67 30.60 -1.79
C PHE A 81 12.19 30.85 -1.75
N GLY A 82 12.78 31.11 -0.57
CA GLY A 82 14.19 31.42 -0.44
C GLY A 82 15.09 30.30 -0.91
N PHE A 83 14.88 29.07 -0.42
CA PHE A 83 15.66 27.91 -0.88
C PHE A 83 15.46 27.62 -2.38
N ALA A 84 14.23 27.76 -2.89
CA ALA A 84 13.96 27.61 -4.32
C ALA A 84 14.80 28.59 -5.15
N ASN A 85 14.89 29.86 -4.72
CA ASN A 85 15.73 30.86 -5.37
C ASN A 85 17.23 30.47 -5.35
N ASP A 86 17.73 30.00 -4.22
CA ASP A 86 19.14 29.57 -4.09
C ASP A 86 19.46 28.41 -5.03
N LEU A 87 18.58 27.40 -5.10
CA LEU A 87 18.72 26.27 -6.03
C LEU A 87 18.76 26.73 -7.50
N LEU A 88 17.82 27.57 -7.91
CA LEU A 88 17.76 28.07 -9.29
C LEU A 88 18.94 28.96 -9.65
N ASN A 89 19.41 29.80 -8.72
CA ASN A 89 20.61 30.59 -8.92
C ASN A 89 21.88 29.72 -9.06
N CYS A 90 21.95 28.62 -8.30
CA CYS A 90 23.02 27.66 -8.39
C CYS A 90 23.05 26.95 -9.76
N LEU A 91 21.90 26.51 -10.26
CA LEU A 91 21.80 25.94 -11.61
C LEU A 91 22.15 26.96 -12.71
N LYS A 92 21.70 28.23 -12.58
CA LYS A 92 22.09 29.30 -13.51
C LYS A 92 23.59 29.55 -13.52
N LYS A 93 24.24 29.58 -12.35
CA LYS A 93 25.70 29.75 -12.21
C LYS A 93 26.50 28.73 -13.04
N HIS A 94 26.00 27.50 -13.11
CA HIS A 94 26.62 26.41 -13.87
C HIS A 94 26.07 26.25 -15.29
N ASN A 95 25.19 27.14 -15.76
CA ASN A 95 24.46 27.02 -17.04
C ASN A 95 23.77 25.64 -17.17
N ASN A 96 23.38 25.03 -16.06
CA ASN A 96 22.74 23.73 -16.04
C ASN A 96 21.24 23.87 -16.32
N LYS A 97 20.75 23.22 -17.39
CA LYS A 97 19.36 23.18 -17.81
C LYS A 97 18.68 21.85 -17.48
N ALA A 98 19.11 21.17 -16.41
CA ALA A 98 18.47 19.95 -15.92
C ALA A 98 16.94 20.15 -15.81
N THR A 99 16.20 19.12 -16.14
CA THR A 99 14.74 19.12 -15.89
C THR A 99 14.49 19.21 -14.40
N ILE A 100 13.56 20.07 -13.98
CA ILE A 100 13.26 20.27 -12.56
C ILE A 100 11.80 19.92 -12.31
N MET A 101 11.56 19.03 -11.34
CA MET A 101 10.25 18.83 -10.71
C MET A 101 10.13 19.70 -9.47
N LEU A 102 9.09 20.51 -9.37
CA LEU A 102 8.72 21.24 -8.16
C LEU A 102 7.57 20.57 -7.43
N SER A 103 7.80 20.17 -6.18
CA SER A 103 6.74 19.77 -5.24
C SER A 103 6.01 21.01 -4.71
N SER A 104 4.86 21.31 -5.31
CA SER A 104 3.92 22.32 -4.82
C SER A 104 2.75 21.67 -4.07
N SER A 105 1.67 22.40 -3.87
CA SER A 105 0.50 21.94 -3.11
C SER A 105 -0.78 22.44 -3.75
N ILE A 106 -1.85 21.67 -3.63
CA ILE A 106 -3.20 22.11 -3.98
C ILE A 106 -3.59 23.42 -3.26
N GLN A 107 -3.01 23.73 -2.12
CA GLN A 107 -3.21 24.98 -1.40
C GLN A 107 -2.71 26.21 -2.18
N ALA A 108 -1.80 26.02 -3.15
CA ALA A 108 -1.32 27.09 -4.02
C ALA A 108 -2.38 27.58 -5.02
N THR A 109 -3.51 26.86 -5.18
CA THR A 109 -4.67 27.37 -5.94
C THR A 109 -5.26 28.62 -5.29
N LEU A 110 -5.13 28.76 -3.97
CA LEU A 110 -5.76 29.79 -3.14
C LEU A 110 -7.29 29.85 -3.33
N ALA A 111 -7.91 28.71 -3.67
CA ALA A 111 -9.33 28.58 -3.88
C ALA A 111 -10.02 27.87 -2.72
N GLY A 112 -11.34 28.10 -2.55
CA GLY A 112 -12.16 27.48 -1.53
C GLY A 112 -11.58 27.67 -0.13
N ARG A 113 -11.44 26.59 0.64
CA ARG A 113 -10.89 26.60 2.01
C ARG A 113 -9.43 27.08 2.12
N PHE A 114 -8.72 27.18 1.00
CA PHE A 114 -7.31 27.59 0.96
C PHE A 114 -7.11 29.08 0.64
N GLY A 115 -8.18 29.89 0.48
CA GLY A 115 -8.11 31.31 0.11
C GLY A 115 -7.19 32.15 0.98
N ASN A 116 -7.09 31.80 2.27
CA ASN A 116 -6.24 32.51 3.27
C ASN A 116 -4.99 31.73 3.69
N SER A 117 -4.57 30.70 2.94
CA SER A 117 -3.43 29.87 3.28
C SER A 117 -2.10 30.60 3.06
N GLU A 118 -1.39 30.92 4.15
CA GLU A 118 -0.01 31.46 4.08
C GLU A 118 0.94 30.44 3.40
N TYR A 119 0.79 29.17 3.75
CA TYR A 119 1.50 28.07 3.08
C TYR A 119 1.19 28.05 1.58
N GLY A 120 -0.09 28.15 1.21
CA GLY A 120 -0.50 28.22 -0.20
C GLY A 120 0.13 29.39 -0.94
N ARG A 121 0.17 30.58 -0.31
CA ARG A 121 0.83 31.76 -0.90
C ARG A 121 2.32 31.54 -1.10
N SER A 122 3.02 30.96 -0.14
CA SER A 122 4.46 30.68 -0.27
C SER A 122 4.76 29.67 -1.38
N LYS A 123 3.92 28.62 -1.51
CA LYS A 123 4.04 27.63 -2.60
C LYS A 123 3.79 28.29 -3.95
N LYS A 124 2.74 29.11 -4.10
CA LYS A 124 2.44 29.82 -5.33
C LYS A 124 3.57 30.76 -5.74
N ALA A 125 4.17 31.48 -4.80
CA ALA A 125 5.33 32.34 -5.09
C ALA A 125 6.52 31.51 -5.62
N GLY A 126 6.75 30.31 -5.05
CA GLY A 126 7.72 29.36 -5.57
C GLY A 126 7.41 28.92 -6.99
N GLU A 127 6.14 28.56 -7.32
CA GLU A 127 5.73 28.17 -8.66
C GLU A 127 6.07 29.24 -9.70
N GLU A 128 5.75 30.49 -9.43
CA GLU A 128 6.02 31.61 -10.35
C GLU A 128 7.54 31.79 -10.57
N LEU A 129 8.35 31.61 -9.54
CA LEU A 129 9.81 31.65 -9.64
C LEU A 129 10.34 30.56 -10.60
N PHE A 130 9.81 29.34 -10.50
CA PHE A 130 10.19 28.23 -11.39
C PHE A 130 9.72 28.44 -12.83
N PHE A 131 8.53 28.98 -13.04
CA PHE A 131 8.05 29.31 -14.38
C PHE A 131 8.87 30.45 -15.01
N GLN A 132 9.24 31.47 -14.23
CA GLN A 132 10.15 32.52 -14.70
C GLN A 132 11.52 31.94 -15.08
N TYR A 133 12.09 31.07 -14.24
CA TYR A 133 13.35 30.37 -14.55
C TYR A 133 13.27 29.59 -15.86
N ALA A 134 12.18 28.86 -16.10
CA ALA A 134 11.93 28.13 -17.35
C ALA A 134 11.95 29.06 -18.57
N GLN A 135 11.29 30.24 -18.49
CA GLN A 135 11.27 31.24 -19.56
C GLN A 135 12.67 31.85 -19.82
N GLU A 136 13.43 32.14 -18.79
CA GLU A 136 14.75 32.77 -18.88
C GLU A 136 15.83 31.81 -19.43
N THR A 137 15.77 30.53 -19.06
CA THR A 137 16.83 29.57 -19.34
C THR A 137 16.50 28.56 -20.44
N GLY A 138 15.21 28.35 -20.70
CA GLY A 138 14.72 27.28 -21.55
C GLY A 138 14.80 25.90 -20.91
N ALA A 139 15.01 25.80 -19.59
CA ALA A 139 14.97 24.53 -18.86
C ALA A 139 13.51 24.02 -18.74
N LYS A 140 13.32 22.68 -18.77
CA LYS A 140 12.02 22.06 -18.52
C LYS A 140 11.71 22.11 -17.02
N VAL A 141 10.51 22.59 -16.68
CA VAL A 141 10.02 22.63 -15.30
C VAL A 141 8.66 21.93 -15.23
N ALA A 142 8.50 20.99 -14.32
CA ALA A 142 7.28 20.26 -14.04
C ALA A 142 6.78 20.61 -12.62
N VAL A 143 5.67 21.34 -12.53
CA VAL A 143 5.09 21.78 -11.25
C VAL A 143 3.94 20.86 -10.88
N TYR A 144 4.05 20.18 -9.72
CA TYR A 144 3.02 19.29 -9.19
C TYR A 144 2.37 19.92 -7.96
N ARG A 145 1.07 20.21 -8.03
CA ARG A 145 0.26 20.63 -6.88
C ARG A 145 -0.34 19.40 -6.22
N PHE A 146 0.40 18.81 -5.27
CA PHE A 146 -0.07 17.62 -4.57
C PHE A 146 -1.27 17.91 -3.67
N VAL A 147 -2.22 16.98 -3.66
CA VAL A 147 -3.25 16.84 -2.64
C VAL A 147 -2.63 16.30 -1.34
N ASN A 148 -3.43 15.89 -0.34
CA ASN A 148 -2.86 15.33 0.88
C ASN A 148 -2.12 14.03 0.57
N LEU A 149 -0.88 13.92 1.02
CA LEU A 149 -0.08 12.73 0.83
C LEU A 149 -0.33 11.71 1.93
N MET A 150 -0.43 10.44 1.53
CA MET A 150 -0.56 9.28 2.41
C MET A 150 0.67 8.38 2.26
N GLY A 151 1.46 8.26 3.31
CA GLY A 151 2.69 7.44 3.36
C GLY A 151 3.25 7.39 4.77
N HIS A 152 4.24 6.52 4.99
CA HIS A 152 4.89 6.43 6.30
C HIS A 152 5.59 7.74 6.65
N SER A 153 5.19 8.35 7.73
CA SER A 153 5.74 9.63 8.20
C SER A 153 5.74 9.70 9.73
N ARG A 154 6.42 10.71 10.27
CA ARG A 154 6.39 10.96 11.71
C ARG A 154 4.94 11.17 12.17
N PRO A 155 4.42 10.34 13.09
CA PRO A 155 3.07 10.51 13.63
C PRO A 155 2.95 11.80 14.43
N LYS A 156 1.71 12.29 14.57
CA LYS A 156 1.39 13.56 15.30
C LYS A 156 2.09 14.81 14.74
N TYR A 157 2.54 14.76 13.49
CA TYR A 157 3.24 15.90 12.87
C TYR A 157 2.41 16.54 11.74
N ASN A 158 2.32 15.94 10.56
CA ASN A 158 1.68 16.57 9.38
C ASN A 158 0.54 15.77 8.76
N SER A 159 0.45 14.48 9.00
CA SER A 159 -0.54 13.60 8.36
C SER A 159 -1.52 13.07 9.40
N ALA A 160 -2.81 13.39 9.23
CA ALA A 160 -3.89 12.78 10.03
C ALA A 160 -3.91 11.26 9.81
N VAL A 161 -3.81 10.79 8.56
CA VAL A 161 -3.83 9.36 8.23
C VAL A 161 -2.67 8.61 8.90
N SER A 162 -1.44 9.13 8.82
CA SER A 162 -0.29 8.54 9.50
C SER A 162 -0.47 8.52 11.02
N THR A 163 -1.07 9.57 11.58
CA THR A 163 -1.37 9.65 13.02
C THR A 163 -2.39 8.60 13.43
N PHE A 164 -3.46 8.42 12.65
CA PHE A 164 -4.48 7.41 12.92
C PHE A 164 -3.94 5.99 12.77
N CYS A 165 -3.17 5.70 11.71
CA CYS A 165 -2.51 4.39 11.53
C CYS A 165 -1.62 4.07 12.72
N TRP A 166 -0.76 5.02 13.14
CA TRP A 166 0.12 4.83 14.28
C TRP A 166 -0.66 4.63 15.58
N ALA A 167 -1.68 5.46 15.84
CA ALA A 167 -2.47 5.40 17.07
C ALA A 167 -3.21 4.07 17.19
N VAL A 168 -3.87 3.61 16.12
CA VAL A 168 -4.58 2.32 16.10
C VAL A 168 -3.63 1.15 16.25
N ALA A 169 -2.46 1.18 15.59
CA ALA A 169 -1.45 0.11 15.67
C ALA A 169 -0.83 -0.02 17.08
N ASN A 170 -0.70 1.12 17.79
CA ASN A 170 -0.05 1.19 19.11
C ASN A 170 -1.03 1.33 20.28
N ASP A 171 -2.34 1.15 20.07
CA ASP A 171 -3.38 1.28 21.10
C ASP A 171 -3.43 2.66 21.77
N GLU A 172 -3.03 3.69 21.04
CA GLU A 172 -2.99 5.06 21.51
C GLU A 172 -4.33 5.80 21.22
N PRO A 173 -4.74 6.71 22.10
CA PRO A 173 -5.94 7.50 21.87
C PRO A 173 -5.73 8.53 20.75
N PHE A 174 -6.77 8.78 19.98
CA PHE A 174 -6.83 9.84 18.98
C PHE A 174 -8.26 10.39 18.88
N THR A 175 -8.39 11.60 18.33
CA THR A 175 -9.69 12.25 18.16
C THR A 175 -9.96 12.54 16.70
N VAL A 176 -11.18 12.28 16.26
CA VAL A 176 -11.73 12.68 14.97
C VAL A 176 -12.84 13.69 15.24
N ASN A 177 -12.59 14.96 14.94
CA ASN A 177 -13.54 16.04 15.26
C ASN A 177 -14.83 15.93 14.44
N ASP A 178 -14.70 15.61 13.17
CA ASP A 178 -15.83 15.43 12.25
C ASP A 178 -15.52 14.28 11.31
N ARG A 179 -16.26 13.17 11.47
CA ARG A 179 -16.11 11.96 10.67
C ARG A 179 -16.53 12.14 9.21
N SER A 180 -17.35 13.14 8.91
CA SER A 180 -17.81 13.42 7.54
C SER A 180 -16.81 14.23 6.72
N THR A 181 -15.76 14.76 7.34
CA THR A 181 -14.72 15.52 6.63
C THR A 181 -14.06 14.65 5.56
N GLU A 182 -14.19 15.05 4.31
CA GLU A 182 -13.59 14.39 3.16
C GLU A 182 -12.15 14.87 2.95
N LEU A 183 -11.27 13.93 2.68
CA LEU A 183 -9.90 14.14 2.24
C LEU A 183 -9.69 13.56 0.86
N GLU A 184 -8.98 14.29 0.00
CA GLU A 184 -8.38 13.73 -1.20
C GLU A 184 -6.94 13.34 -0.89
N LEU A 185 -6.60 12.06 -1.12
CA LEU A 185 -5.35 11.44 -0.71
C LEU A 185 -4.62 10.87 -1.93
N LEU A 186 -3.32 11.14 -2.02
CA LEU A 186 -2.39 10.52 -2.96
C LEU A 186 -1.44 9.60 -2.18
N TYR A 187 -1.41 8.32 -2.54
CA TYR A 187 -0.53 7.35 -1.91
C TYR A 187 0.92 7.51 -2.37
N ILE A 188 1.85 7.32 -1.45
CA ILE A 188 3.27 7.61 -1.68
C ILE A 188 3.87 6.79 -2.84
N ASP A 189 3.47 5.53 -3.02
CA ASP A 189 4.00 4.71 -4.09
C ASP A 189 3.45 5.14 -5.46
N ASP A 190 2.17 5.55 -5.53
CA ASP A 190 1.60 6.13 -6.77
C ASP A 190 2.32 7.44 -7.14
N LEU A 191 2.67 8.24 -6.12
CA LEU A 191 3.46 9.45 -6.34
C LEU A 191 4.85 9.13 -6.91
N VAL A 192 5.55 8.15 -6.35
CA VAL A 192 6.88 7.73 -6.80
C VAL A 192 6.82 7.20 -8.24
N GLU A 193 5.80 6.40 -8.57
CA GLU A 193 5.57 5.93 -9.94
C GLU A 193 5.32 7.10 -10.90
N GLY A 194 4.53 8.11 -10.51
CA GLY A 194 4.36 9.34 -11.29
C GLY A 194 5.65 10.16 -11.46
N MET A 195 6.56 10.12 -10.47
CA MET A 195 7.89 10.71 -10.58
C MET A 195 8.78 9.95 -11.57
N PHE A 196 8.65 8.63 -11.65
CA PHE A 196 9.34 7.83 -12.67
C PHE A 196 8.78 8.07 -14.07
N ASP A 197 7.47 8.25 -14.19
CA ASP A 197 6.87 8.64 -15.47
C ASP A 197 7.43 9.97 -15.95
N LEU A 198 7.62 10.94 -15.04
CA LEU A 198 8.28 12.21 -15.40
C LEU A 198 9.74 12.02 -15.84
N LEU A 199 10.52 11.13 -15.20
CA LEU A 199 11.88 10.80 -15.63
C LEU A 199 11.91 10.19 -17.03
N GLU A 200 10.86 9.47 -17.41
CA GLU A 200 10.71 8.85 -18.73
C GLU A 200 10.00 9.77 -19.77
N GLY A 201 9.60 10.98 -19.37
CA GLY A 201 8.89 11.94 -20.24
C GLY A 201 7.44 11.52 -20.53
N LYS A 202 6.80 10.82 -19.59
CA LYS A 202 5.41 10.31 -19.68
C LYS A 202 4.48 10.98 -18.66
N GLU A 203 4.86 12.14 -18.13
CA GLU A 203 4.09 12.87 -17.14
C GLU A 203 2.68 13.23 -17.64
N GLN A 204 1.72 13.21 -16.72
CA GLN A 204 0.35 13.68 -16.98
C GLN A 204 0.26 15.18 -16.71
N HIS A 205 -0.31 15.92 -17.65
CA HIS A 205 -0.54 17.36 -17.53
C HIS A 205 -1.97 17.67 -17.06
N CYS A 206 -2.13 18.78 -16.35
CA CYS A 206 -3.41 19.24 -15.84
C CYS A 206 -3.50 20.76 -15.69
N GLU A 207 -4.72 21.24 -15.47
CA GLU A 207 -5.08 22.56 -14.96
C GLU A 207 -5.93 22.39 -13.69
N PHE A 208 -6.24 23.50 -13.04
CA PHE A 208 -7.06 23.52 -11.82
C PHE A 208 -8.30 24.40 -12.02
N ASP A 209 -9.48 23.82 -11.77
CA ASP A 209 -10.73 24.58 -11.62
C ASP A 209 -11.06 24.65 -10.12
N GLY A 210 -10.80 25.81 -9.53
CA GLY A 210 -10.80 25.93 -8.07
C GLY A 210 -9.75 25.01 -7.42
N VAL A 211 -10.21 23.97 -6.73
CA VAL A 211 -9.36 22.93 -6.11
C VAL A 211 -9.41 21.60 -6.88
N GLU A 212 -10.23 21.49 -7.90
CA GLU A 212 -10.36 20.26 -8.70
C GLU A 212 -9.25 20.18 -9.76
N THR A 213 -8.64 19.01 -9.87
CA THR A 213 -7.63 18.71 -10.90
C THR A 213 -8.33 18.31 -12.19
N VAL A 214 -8.08 19.02 -13.28
CA VAL A 214 -8.65 18.76 -14.61
C VAL A 214 -7.52 18.32 -15.54
N LEU A 215 -7.55 17.08 -16.01
CA LEU A 215 -6.57 16.57 -16.96
C LEU A 215 -6.63 17.36 -18.28
N LYS A 216 -5.46 17.81 -18.74
CA LYS A 216 -5.35 18.61 -19.97
C LYS A 216 -3.95 18.42 -20.56
N ALA A 217 -3.87 17.90 -21.78
CA ALA A 217 -2.61 17.52 -22.41
C ALA A 217 -1.60 18.69 -22.57
N ASP A 218 -2.08 19.91 -22.72
CA ASP A 218 -1.31 21.16 -22.79
C ASP A 218 -1.38 21.97 -21.49
N GLY A 219 -1.76 21.34 -20.38
CA GLY A 219 -1.86 21.96 -19.07
C GLY A 219 -0.51 22.46 -18.55
N ARG A 220 -0.57 23.55 -17.81
CA ARG A 220 0.62 24.20 -17.21
C ARG A 220 1.25 23.39 -16.09
N TYR A 221 0.43 22.59 -15.43
CA TYR A 221 0.83 21.78 -14.26
C TYR A 221 0.93 20.32 -14.63
N CYS A 222 1.58 19.56 -13.76
CA CYS A 222 1.60 18.11 -13.84
C CYS A 222 0.83 17.51 -12.65
N CYS A 223 0.29 16.32 -12.81
CA CYS A 223 -0.42 15.60 -11.76
C CYS A 223 -0.13 14.10 -11.79
N VAL A 224 -0.44 13.44 -10.67
CA VAL A 224 -0.57 12.00 -10.58
C VAL A 224 -2.07 11.71 -10.52
N PRO A 225 -2.66 11.03 -11.52
CA PRO A 225 -4.12 10.96 -11.67
C PRO A 225 -4.78 9.98 -10.68
N VAL A 226 -4.01 9.21 -9.92
CA VAL A 226 -4.54 8.21 -8.98
C VAL A 226 -4.66 8.82 -7.59
N THR A 227 -5.83 9.36 -7.27
CA THR A 227 -6.17 9.87 -5.93
C THR A 227 -7.39 9.16 -5.37
N HIS A 228 -7.59 9.26 -4.04
CA HIS A 228 -8.73 8.67 -3.34
C HIS A 228 -9.44 9.75 -2.53
N LYS A 229 -10.74 9.95 -2.80
CA LYS A 229 -11.62 10.80 -1.98
C LYS A 229 -12.29 9.91 -0.94
N VAL A 230 -12.01 10.18 0.33
CA VAL A 230 -12.48 9.38 1.48
C VAL A 230 -12.75 10.27 2.67
N THR A 231 -13.69 9.88 3.51
CA THR A 231 -13.96 10.57 4.76
C THR A 231 -13.04 10.12 5.90
N LEU A 232 -12.86 10.96 6.91
CA LEU A 232 -12.14 10.57 8.12
C LEU A 232 -12.81 9.38 8.82
N GLY A 233 -14.13 9.26 8.71
CA GLY A 233 -14.92 8.15 9.24
C GLY A 233 -14.53 6.82 8.58
N GLU A 234 -14.53 6.76 7.25
CA GLU A 234 -14.14 5.59 6.47
C GLU A 234 -12.71 5.13 6.78
N ILE A 235 -11.78 6.09 6.92
CA ILE A 235 -10.40 5.76 7.30
C ILE A 235 -10.36 5.07 8.66
N VAL A 236 -11.07 5.60 9.65
CA VAL A 236 -11.05 5.05 11.02
C VAL A 236 -11.72 3.69 11.07
N ASP A 237 -12.84 3.51 10.37
CA ASP A 237 -13.57 2.24 10.34
C ASP A 237 -12.69 1.13 9.74
N LEU A 238 -12.03 1.39 8.61
CA LEU A 238 -11.07 0.47 8.01
C LEU A 238 -9.92 0.13 8.97
N LEU A 239 -9.37 1.13 9.67
CA LEU A 239 -8.29 0.88 10.63
C LEU A 239 -8.74 0.03 11.82
N GLN A 240 -9.99 0.14 12.26
CA GLN A 240 -10.53 -0.73 13.31
C GLN A 240 -10.72 -2.18 12.79
N GLU A 241 -11.17 -2.35 11.55
CA GLU A 241 -11.23 -3.67 10.91
C GLU A 241 -9.84 -4.31 10.81
N PHE A 242 -8.83 -3.53 10.41
CA PHE A 242 -7.43 -4.00 10.34
C PHE A 242 -6.90 -4.44 11.70
N LYS A 243 -7.19 -3.66 12.73
CA LYS A 243 -6.81 -3.98 14.12
C LYS A 243 -7.49 -5.26 14.62
N ALA A 244 -8.74 -5.50 14.22
CA ALA A 244 -9.51 -6.66 14.64
C ALA A 244 -9.08 -7.95 13.92
N GLN A 245 -8.44 -7.86 12.74
CA GLN A 245 -8.12 -8.99 11.88
C GLN A 245 -7.40 -10.15 12.60
N PRO A 246 -6.37 -9.95 13.46
CA PRO A 246 -5.71 -11.06 14.14
C PRO A 246 -6.62 -11.87 15.09
N THR A 247 -7.71 -11.26 15.56
CA THR A 247 -8.69 -11.91 16.47
C THR A 247 -9.85 -12.53 15.69
N THR A 248 -10.37 -11.82 14.69
CA THR A 248 -11.53 -12.28 13.90
C THR A 248 -11.13 -13.18 12.75
N LEU A 249 -9.85 -13.20 12.40
CA LEU A 249 -9.28 -13.79 11.17
C LEU A 249 -9.87 -13.22 9.88
N MET A 250 -10.81 -12.26 9.97
CA MET A 250 -11.48 -11.65 8.83
C MET A 250 -10.53 -10.71 8.08
N MET A 251 -10.15 -11.09 6.87
CA MET A 251 -9.38 -10.24 5.99
C MET A 251 -10.29 -9.17 5.38
N PRO A 252 -10.00 -7.89 5.57
CA PRO A 252 -10.78 -6.81 4.97
C PRO A 252 -10.78 -6.91 3.44
N LYS A 253 -11.87 -6.44 2.82
CA LYS A 253 -11.97 -6.41 1.36
C LYS A 253 -11.02 -5.37 0.78
N MET A 254 -10.00 -5.82 0.05
CA MET A 254 -8.93 -4.98 -0.48
C MET A 254 -8.69 -5.24 -1.98
N PRO A 255 -9.61 -4.84 -2.87
CA PRO A 255 -9.40 -4.96 -4.31
C PRO A 255 -8.11 -4.28 -4.76
N ASP A 256 -7.55 -4.73 -5.87
CA ASP A 256 -6.34 -4.13 -6.41
C ASP A 256 -6.53 -2.63 -6.72
N GLY A 257 -5.54 -1.82 -6.40
CA GLY A 257 -5.60 -0.36 -6.54
C GLY A 257 -6.52 0.36 -5.53
N SER A 258 -7.27 -0.36 -4.67
CA SER A 258 -8.20 0.27 -3.73
C SER A 258 -7.50 1.05 -2.63
N PHE A 259 -8.22 2.05 -2.10
CA PHE A 259 -7.79 2.80 -0.91
C PHE A 259 -7.52 1.88 0.28
N ALA A 260 -8.39 0.91 0.54
CA ALA A 260 -8.26 -0.02 1.66
C ALA A 260 -6.95 -0.82 1.59
N LYS A 261 -6.55 -1.30 0.39
CA LYS A 261 -5.28 -2.01 0.19
C LYS A 261 -4.06 -1.13 0.53
N LYS A 262 -4.07 0.12 0.06
CA LYS A 262 -3.00 1.10 0.32
C LYS A 262 -2.95 1.51 1.79
N LEU A 263 -4.11 1.73 2.40
CA LEU A 263 -4.21 2.07 3.82
C LEU A 263 -3.74 0.91 4.72
N TYR A 264 -4.08 -0.35 4.37
CA TYR A 264 -3.61 -1.52 5.10
C TYR A 264 -2.09 -1.64 5.04
N SER A 265 -1.49 -1.48 3.86
CA SER A 265 -0.03 -1.46 3.70
C SER A 265 0.62 -0.39 4.57
N LEU A 266 0.04 0.82 4.61
CA LEU A 266 0.53 1.89 5.47
C LEU A 266 0.36 1.55 6.96
N TYR A 267 -0.81 1.03 7.37
CA TYR A 267 -1.08 0.63 8.75
C TYR A 267 -0.04 -0.38 9.26
N LEU A 268 0.28 -1.39 8.47
CA LEU A 268 1.27 -2.42 8.82
C LEU A 268 2.66 -1.83 9.11
N THR A 269 3.04 -0.71 8.45
CA THR A 269 4.33 -0.06 8.71
C THR A 269 4.43 0.59 10.10
N TYR A 270 3.32 0.75 10.80
CA TYR A 270 3.25 1.30 12.15
C TYR A 270 3.09 0.25 13.25
N LEU A 271 2.91 -1.02 12.88
CA LEU A 271 2.83 -2.09 13.89
C LEU A 271 4.14 -2.16 14.69
N PRO A 272 4.08 -2.23 16.02
CA PRO A 272 5.23 -2.57 16.83
C PRO A 272 5.64 -4.03 16.58
N THR A 273 6.93 -4.33 16.72
CA THR A 273 7.52 -5.62 16.33
C THR A 273 6.95 -6.82 17.07
N ASP A 274 6.48 -6.62 18.29
CA ASP A 274 5.81 -7.65 19.10
C ASP A 274 4.42 -8.05 18.57
N LYS A 275 3.80 -7.20 17.74
CA LYS A 275 2.53 -7.48 17.05
C LYS A 275 2.69 -8.07 15.63
N PHE A 276 3.91 -8.35 15.18
CA PHE A 276 4.14 -8.99 13.87
C PHE A 276 3.69 -10.46 13.85
N LYS A 277 3.58 -11.08 15.02
CA LYS A 277 3.18 -12.47 15.18
C LYS A 277 2.02 -12.58 16.18
N TYR A 278 1.01 -13.34 15.81
CA TYR A 278 -0.10 -13.72 16.70
C TYR A 278 -0.38 -15.21 16.61
N ALA A 279 -0.89 -15.78 17.69
CA ALA A 279 -1.23 -17.21 17.76
C ALA A 279 -2.61 -17.45 17.14
N LEU A 280 -2.72 -18.49 16.32
CA LEU A 280 -3.99 -19.01 15.85
C LEU A 280 -4.53 -20.03 16.85
N LYS A 281 -5.86 -20.09 16.98
CA LYS A 281 -6.54 -21.06 17.85
C LYS A 281 -6.51 -22.44 17.18
N MET A 282 -5.75 -23.36 17.78
CA MET A 282 -5.74 -24.76 17.37
C MET A 282 -6.83 -25.53 18.13
N ASN A 283 -7.77 -26.13 17.43
CA ASN A 283 -8.75 -27.07 17.98
C ASN A 283 -8.11 -28.47 17.93
N VAL A 284 -7.62 -28.96 19.07
CA VAL A 284 -6.85 -30.23 19.17
C VAL A 284 -7.68 -31.29 19.86
N ASP A 285 -7.72 -32.52 19.28
CA ASP A 285 -8.31 -33.69 19.90
C ASP A 285 -7.43 -34.95 19.65
N ASN A 286 -7.91 -36.15 19.97
CA ASN A 286 -7.18 -37.40 19.77
C ASN A 286 -6.97 -37.75 18.29
N ARG A 287 -7.69 -37.15 17.37
CA ARG A 287 -7.58 -37.35 15.90
C ARG A 287 -6.54 -36.43 15.27
N GLY A 288 -6.12 -35.37 15.95
CA GLY A 288 -5.18 -34.37 15.44
C GLY A 288 -5.59 -32.95 15.77
N SER A 289 -5.54 -32.03 14.79
CA SER A 289 -5.93 -30.64 15.00
C SER A 289 -6.65 -30.05 13.79
N PHE A 290 -7.45 -29.02 14.04
CA PHE A 290 -8.05 -28.16 13.03
C PHE A 290 -7.82 -26.70 13.42
N THR A 291 -7.35 -25.89 12.47
CA THR A 291 -6.98 -24.49 12.73
C THR A 291 -7.48 -23.63 11.57
N GLU A 292 -8.31 -22.65 11.88
CA GLU A 292 -8.70 -21.60 10.93
C GLU A 292 -7.53 -20.63 10.76
N LEU A 293 -7.21 -20.31 9.52
CA LEU A 293 -6.08 -19.45 9.16
C LEU A 293 -6.52 -18.04 8.81
N VAL A 294 -7.54 -17.93 7.96
CA VAL A 294 -8.07 -16.66 7.46
C VAL A 294 -9.52 -16.82 7.01
N HIS A 295 -10.31 -15.81 7.26
CA HIS A 295 -11.66 -15.63 6.74
C HIS A 295 -11.67 -14.51 5.70
N THR A 296 -12.51 -14.63 4.68
CA THR A 296 -12.78 -13.58 3.71
C THR A 296 -14.27 -13.46 3.44
N ALA A 297 -14.75 -12.24 3.21
CA ALA A 297 -16.16 -12.01 2.95
C ALA A 297 -16.65 -12.63 1.63
N ASP A 298 -15.74 -12.79 0.66
CA ASP A 298 -16.08 -13.23 -0.70
C ASP A 298 -15.85 -14.74 -0.93
N CYS A 299 -14.89 -15.33 -0.21
CA CYS A 299 -14.42 -16.69 -0.46
C CYS A 299 -14.48 -17.59 0.79
N GLY A 300 -15.14 -17.12 1.86
CA GLY A 300 -15.36 -17.91 3.07
C GLY A 300 -14.11 -18.08 3.92
N GLN A 301 -13.67 -19.32 4.11
CA GLN A 301 -12.68 -19.71 5.12
C GLN A 301 -11.55 -20.54 4.51
N VAL A 302 -10.32 -20.28 4.98
CA VAL A 302 -9.16 -21.14 4.75
C VAL A 302 -8.71 -21.72 6.09
N SER A 303 -8.46 -23.02 6.13
CA SER A 303 -8.06 -23.74 7.34
C SER A 303 -7.00 -24.80 7.04
N ILE A 304 -6.36 -25.28 8.11
CA ILE A 304 -5.45 -26.42 8.04
C ILE A 304 -5.94 -27.51 8.96
N ASN A 305 -5.94 -28.74 8.43
CA ASN A 305 -6.30 -29.94 9.16
C ASN A 305 -5.07 -30.85 9.27
N ILE A 306 -4.75 -31.29 10.48
CA ILE A 306 -3.72 -32.30 10.73
C ILE A 306 -4.40 -33.55 11.25
N SER A 307 -4.29 -34.67 10.51
CA SER A 307 -4.80 -35.98 10.92
C SER A 307 -3.66 -36.87 11.36
N ARG A 308 -3.77 -37.45 12.55
CA ARG A 308 -2.80 -38.45 13.06
C ARG A 308 -2.81 -39.72 12.19
N PRO A 309 -1.78 -40.61 12.32
CA PRO A 309 -1.73 -41.88 11.63
C PRO A 309 -3.02 -42.70 11.77
N GLY A 310 -3.50 -43.25 10.65
CA GLY A 310 -4.68 -44.10 10.59
C GLY A 310 -6.03 -43.43 10.86
N ILE A 311 -6.06 -42.10 11.04
CA ILE A 311 -7.30 -41.37 11.35
C ILE A 311 -8.10 -41.05 10.11
N THR A 312 -9.41 -41.28 10.21
CA THR A 312 -10.44 -40.80 9.25
C THR A 312 -11.15 -39.58 9.82
N LYS A 313 -11.30 -38.52 9.02
CA LYS A 313 -12.10 -37.33 9.32
C LYS A 313 -13.09 -37.05 8.21
N GLY A 314 -14.12 -36.24 8.48
CA GLY A 314 -15.24 -36.00 7.57
C GLY A 314 -16.41 -36.87 7.90
N GLN A 315 -16.92 -37.72 7.00
CA GLN A 315 -18.13 -38.52 7.12
C GLN A 315 -19.37 -37.61 7.16
N HIS A 316 -19.43 -36.68 6.23
CA HIS A 316 -20.58 -35.76 6.13
C HIS A 316 -20.71 -35.22 4.71
N TRP A 317 -21.85 -34.64 4.43
CA TRP A 317 -22.15 -33.96 3.18
C TRP A 317 -22.77 -32.57 3.44
N HIS A 318 -22.91 -31.78 2.39
CA HIS A 318 -23.41 -30.39 2.39
C HIS A 318 -24.46 -30.20 1.31
N ASN A 319 -25.40 -29.23 1.52
CA ASN A 319 -26.38 -28.84 0.50
C ASN A 319 -25.79 -27.86 -0.54
N SER A 320 -25.15 -26.80 -0.07
CA SER A 320 -24.64 -25.71 -0.91
C SER A 320 -23.20 -25.36 -0.61
N LYS A 321 -22.74 -25.71 0.56
CA LYS A 321 -21.35 -25.58 0.96
C LYS A 321 -20.51 -26.53 0.13
N TRP A 322 -19.42 -26.02 -0.44
CA TRP A 322 -18.40 -26.83 -1.08
C TRP A 322 -17.06 -26.60 -0.42
N GLU A 323 -16.22 -27.59 -0.51
CA GLU A 323 -14.87 -27.50 0.04
C GLU A 323 -13.85 -27.95 -1.00
N LEU A 324 -12.60 -27.47 -0.84
CA LEU A 324 -11.46 -27.89 -1.64
C LEU A 324 -10.40 -28.40 -0.68
N PHE A 325 -10.01 -29.66 -0.81
CA PHE A 325 -8.95 -30.28 -0.01
C PHE A 325 -7.65 -30.36 -0.81
N ILE A 326 -6.56 -29.93 -0.19
CA ILE A 326 -5.23 -29.93 -0.78
C ILE A 326 -4.27 -30.55 0.24
N VAL A 327 -3.84 -31.78 0.00
CA VAL A 327 -2.85 -32.44 0.86
C VAL A 327 -1.47 -31.89 0.53
N VAL A 328 -0.78 -31.38 1.57
CA VAL A 328 0.54 -30.72 1.43
C VAL A 328 1.67 -31.51 2.14
N ALA A 329 1.33 -32.50 2.99
CA ALA A 329 2.29 -33.44 3.56
C ALA A 329 1.59 -34.73 4.00
N GLY A 330 2.30 -35.83 3.97
CA GLY A 330 1.79 -37.16 4.27
C GLY A 330 1.11 -37.84 3.08
N HIS A 331 0.45 -38.97 3.33
CA HIS A 331 -0.18 -39.82 2.33
C HIS A 331 -1.59 -40.20 2.79
N GLY A 332 -2.61 -39.94 1.99
CA GLY A 332 -4.00 -40.11 2.34
C GLY A 332 -4.89 -40.61 1.21
N LEU A 333 -6.12 -40.95 1.57
CA LEU A 333 -7.20 -41.31 0.68
C LEU A 333 -8.39 -40.39 0.97
N ILE A 334 -8.93 -39.76 -0.07
CA ILE A 334 -10.22 -39.06 -0.03
C ILE A 334 -11.24 -39.97 -0.70
N GLN A 335 -12.36 -40.21 -0.02
CA GLN A 335 -13.49 -40.95 -0.55
C GLN A 335 -14.70 -40.04 -0.60
N GLU A 336 -15.46 -40.15 -1.70
CA GLU A 336 -16.73 -39.43 -1.87
C GLU A 336 -17.81 -40.38 -2.35
N ARG A 337 -19.05 -40.27 -1.84
CA ARG A 337 -20.20 -41.03 -2.26
C ARG A 337 -21.40 -40.09 -2.48
N ASN A 338 -22.02 -40.20 -3.64
CA ASN A 338 -23.26 -39.46 -3.94
C ASN A 338 -24.41 -40.01 -3.07
N ILE A 339 -25.06 -39.12 -2.29
CA ILE A 339 -26.12 -39.50 -1.34
C ILE A 339 -27.39 -40.03 -2.02
N ASN A 340 -27.62 -39.71 -3.31
CA ASN A 340 -28.81 -40.06 -4.05
C ASN A 340 -28.61 -41.32 -4.91
N THR A 341 -27.43 -41.46 -5.56
CA THR A 341 -27.16 -42.56 -6.51
C THR A 341 -26.36 -43.67 -5.88
N GLY A 342 -25.65 -43.42 -4.77
CA GLY A 342 -24.72 -44.36 -4.16
C GLY A 342 -23.40 -44.53 -4.93
N GLU A 343 -23.19 -43.76 -5.98
CA GLU A 343 -21.92 -43.75 -6.73
C GLU A 343 -20.76 -43.33 -5.81
N THR A 344 -19.64 -44.04 -5.86
CA THR A 344 -18.45 -43.76 -5.05
C THR A 344 -17.22 -43.50 -5.92
N VAL A 345 -16.39 -42.53 -5.48
CA VAL A 345 -15.10 -42.25 -6.10
C VAL A 345 -14.03 -42.15 -5.02
N GLU A 346 -12.81 -42.45 -5.35
CA GLU A 346 -11.65 -42.40 -4.43
C GLU A 346 -10.48 -41.69 -5.08
N PHE A 347 -9.78 -40.88 -4.29
CA PHE A 347 -8.60 -40.12 -4.71
C PHE A 347 -7.46 -40.37 -3.72
N GLU A 348 -6.43 -41.09 -4.17
CA GLU A 348 -5.18 -41.19 -3.41
C GLU A 348 -4.40 -39.89 -3.56
N VAL A 349 -4.00 -39.29 -2.43
CA VAL A 349 -3.41 -37.95 -2.37
C VAL A 349 -2.16 -37.95 -1.52
N SER A 350 -1.16 -37.13 -1.89
CA SER A 350 0.08 -37.01 -1.12
C SER A 350 0.72 -35.64 -1.19
N GLY A 351 1.59 -35.34 -0.24
CA GLY A 351 2.41 -34.13 -0.26
C GLY A 351 3.50 -34.13 -1.33
N ASP A 352 3.84 -35.29 -1.90
CA ASP A 352 4.84 -35.42 -2.98
C ASP A 352 4.26 -34.96 -4.35
N LYS A 353 2.95 -35.02 -4.49
CA LYS A 353 2.20 -34.54 -5.66
C LYS A 353 0.99 -33.77 -5.15
N ILE A 354 1.11 -32.46 -5.08
CA ILE A 354 0.05 -31.60 -4.56
C ILE A 354 -1.09 -31.50 -5.59
N GLU A 355 -2.25 -32.04 -5.25
CA GLU A 355 -3.46 -32.02 -6.03
C GLU A 355 -4.63 -31.44 -5.21
N ALA A 356 -5.57 -30.80 -5.89
CA ALA A 356 -6.77 -30.27 -5.29
C ALA A 356 -7.96 -31.18 -5.59
N VAL A 357 -8.70 -31.57 -4.57
CA VAL A 357 -9.92 -32.38 -4.68
C VAL A 357 -11.12 -31.57 -4.19
N HIS A 358 -12.16 -31.49 -5.02
CA HIS A 358 -13.41 -30.83 -4.67
C HIS A 358 -14.31 -31.76 -3.87
N MET A 359 -14.75 -31.31 -2.71
CA MET A 359 -15.87 -31.89 -1.96
C MET A 359 -17.17 -31.27 -2.48
N ILE A 360 -17.91 -32.06 -3.27
CA ILE A 360 -19.04 -31.58 -4.05
C ILE A 360 -20.33 -31.61 -3.20
N PRO A 361 -21.19 -30.57 -3.23
CA PRO A 361 -22.51 -30.61 -2.60
C PRO A 361 -23.31 -31.86 -3.00
N GLY A 362 -23.98 -32.48 -1.99
CA GLY A 362 -24.73 -33.72 -2.20
C GLY A 362 -23.87 -35.00 -2.26
N TRP A 363 -22.57 -34.90 -1.99
CA TRP A 363 -21.69 -36.05 -1.84
C TRP A 363 -21.15 -36.10 -0.40
N THR A 364 -21.37 -37.23 0.27
CA THR A 364 -20.70 -37.48 1.56
C THR A 364 -19.24 -37.79 1.30
N HIS A 365 -18.36 -37.23 2.13
CA HIS A 365 -16.93 -37.34 1.95
C HIS A 365 -16.17 -37.59 3.24
N ASN A 366 -15.00 -38.18 3.09
CA ASN A 366 -14.04 -38.32 4.17
C ASN A 366 -12.59 -38.17 3.65
N ILE A 367 -11.66 -38.03 4.57
CA ILE A 367 -10.23 -38.09 4.32
C ILE A 367 -9.57 -39.03 5.35
N ILE A 368 -8.79 -39.98 4.86
CA ILE A 368 -8.14 -41.04 5.62
C ILE A 368 -6.62 -40.81 5.57
N ASN A 369 -5.96 -40.78 6.71
CA ASN A 369 -4.50 -40.84 6.75
C ASN A 369 -4.06 -42.30 6.61
N LEU A 370 -3.41 -42.63 5.51
CA LEU A 370 -2.96 -44.00 5.20
C LEU A 370 -1.62 -44.33 5.86
N SER A 371 -0.89 -43.36 6.40
CA SER A 371 0.37 -43.60 7.11
C SER A 371 0.13 -44.18 8.49
N GLU A 372 1.00 -45.08 8.92
CA GLU A 372 1.03 -45.59 10.31
C GLU A 372 1.90 -44.73 11.23
N THR A 373 2.73 -43.86 10.70
CA THR A 373 3.74 -43.12 11.46
C THR A 373 3.70 -41.61 11.29
N GLU A 374 3.21 -41.12 10.15
CA GLU A 374 3.26 -39.71 9.79
C GLU A 374 1.88 -39.04 9.82
N ASN A 375 1.85 -37.77 10.14
CA ASN A 375 0.64 -36.98 10.06
C ASN A 375 0.30 -36.65 8.61
N LEU A 376 -0.99 -36.62 8.30
CA LEU A 376 -1.53 -36.07 7.06
C LEU A 376 -1.89 -34.61 7.29
N VAL A 377 -1.35 -33.71 6.46
CA VAL A 377 -1.59 -32.28 6.53
C VAL A 377 -2.37 -31.83 5.30
N THR A 378 -3.56 -31.31 5.54
CA THR A 378 -4.49 -30.86 4.49
C THR A 378 -4.79 -29.37 4.66
N VAL A 379 -4.56 -28.57 3.63
CA VAL A 379 -5.10 -27.22 3.51
C VAL A 379 -6.52 -27.34 2.93
N MET A 380 -7.45 -26.64 3.53
CA MET A 380 -8.86 -26.69 3.17
C MET A 380 -9.37 -25.27 2.90
N THR A 381 -10.12 -25.09 1.83
CA THR A 381 -10.93 -23.88 1.61
C THR A 381 -12.39 -24.22 1.58
N CYS A 382 -13.22 -23.30 2.05
CA CYS A 382 -14.67 -23.46 2.07
C CYS A 382 -15.30 -22.14 1.62
N ASN A 383 -16.36 -22.20 0.81
CA ASN A 383 -17.04 -21.01 0.28
C ASN A 383 -17.77 -20.15 1.33
N GLU A 384 -17.88 -20.63 2.56
CA GLU A 384 -18.51 -19.91 3.68
C GLU A 384 -17.76 -20.13 4.99
N ILE A 385 -17.91 -19.20 5.92
CA ILE A 385 -17.41 -19.33 7.29
C ILE A 385 -18.35 -20.26 8.05
N PHE A 386 -17.80 -21.14 8.89
CA PHE A 386 -18.60 -22.05 9.69
C PHE A 386 -19.49 -21.27 10.68
N ASP A 387 -20.80 -21.47 10.56
CA ASP A 387 -21.80 -20.97 11.52
C ASP A 387 -22.42 -22.15 12.28
N PRO A 388 -22.22 -22.27 13.59
CA PRO A 388 -22.79 -23.37 14.39
C PRO A 388 -24.33 -23.34 14.45
N ASN A 389 -24.98 -22.23 14.14
CA ASN A 389 -26.42 -22.09 14.10
C ASN A 389 -27.01 -22.55 12.75
N HIS A 390 -26.20 -22.51 11.67
CA HIS A 390 -26.57 -22.89 10.31
C HIS A 390 -25.43 -23.69 9.66
N PRO A 391 -25.06 -24.88 10.16
CA PRO A 391 -23.79 -25.51 9.83
C PRO A 391 -23.74 -26.10 8.41
N ASP A 392 -24.86 -26.24 7.69
CA ASP A 392 -24.96 -26.95 6.38
C ASP A 392 -24.04 -28.18 6.31
N THR A 393 -24.06 -29.00 7.37
CA THR A 393 -23.18 -30.19 7.52
C THR A 393 -23.98 -31.33 8.11
N PHE A 394 -24.10 -32.41 7.37
CA PHE A 394 -24.96 -33.56 7.71
C PHE A 394 -24.10 -34.81 7.79
N PHE A 395 -24.03 -35.41 8.98
CA PHE A 395 -23.28 -36.63 9.21
C PHE A 395 -23.88 -37.79 8.41
N GLU A 396 -23.06 -38.41 7.57
CA GLU A 396 -23.38 -39.63 6.82
C GLU A 396 -22.08 -40.30 6.38
N PRO A 397 -21.79 -41.57 6.75
CA PRO A 397 -20.61 -42.29 6.30
C PRO A 397 -20.56 -42.47 4.76
N VAL A 398 -19.35 -42.45 4.23
CA VAL A 398 -19.09 -42.80 2.85
C VAL A 398 -19.30 -44.29 2.62
#